data_3a3470b53c3c295b6c044c8f05454c5f
#
_entry.id   3a3470b53c3c295b6c044c8f05454c5f
#
_cell.length_a   1.000
_cell.length_b   1.000
_cell.length_c   1.000
_cell.angle_alpha   90.00
_cell.angle_beta   90.00
_cell.angle_gamma   90.00
#
_symmetry.space_group_name_H-M   'P 1'
#
loop_
_entity.id
_entity.type
_entity.pdbx_description
1 polymer ?
#
loop_
_entity_poly.entity_id
_entity_poly.type
_entity_poly.pdbx_seq_one_letter_code
_entity_poly.pdbx_strand_id
1 'polypeptide(L)'
;MEGAFPETLLAKNQLLAQLELNQQLCDYRKEQKKEWIEEEALLKKLYTTFTESDIFQLYLTKEDFSYEADREVIRKLYKTYICNNEDFDSLLEDHSLYWNDDKDIVDSFVIKTIKRFNEDSDATQPLLPQYAAEEDREFASKLFRSTLERSAEIRELLQNNCKNWEFSRLAFMDVIIMQIALAEILTFPSIPLNVSFNEYIDIAKVYSTPKSGAYINGLLDNIVKKLKKENKILK
;
A
#
# COMPACT_ATOMS: atom_id res chain seq x y z
N MET A 1 -30.83 -34.51 3.93
CA MET A 1 -29.79 -33.47 4.21
C MET A 1 -30.32 -32.20 3.64
N GLU A 2 -30.79 -31.28 4.48
CA GLU A 2 -31.17 -29.93 4.06
C GLU A 2 -29.90 -29.29 3.53
N GLY A 3 -29.91 -28.90 2.24
CA GLY A 3 -28.78 -28.26 1.60
C GLY A 3 -28.46 -26.98 2.36
N ALA A 4 -27.22 -26.83 2.82
CA ALA A 4 -26.75 -25.59 3.41
C ALA A 4 -26.86 -24.50 2.34
N PHE A 5 -27.74 -23.53 2.55
CA PHE A 5 -27.86 -22.41 1.64
C PHE A 5 -26.57 -21.57 1.67
N PRO A 6 -26.07 -21.08 0.51
CA PRO A 6 -24.85 -20.27 0.43
C PRO A 6 -24.81 -19.14 1.46
N GLU A 7 -25.96 -18.52 1.70
CA GLU A 7 -26.15 -17.43 2.65
C GLU A 7 -25.79 -17.80 4.10
N THR A 8 -26.18 -19.01 4.51
CA THR A 8 -25.89 -19.48 5.88
C THR A 8 -24.44 -19.87 6.09
N LEU A 9 -23.70 -20.26 5.05
CA LEU A 9 -22.29 -20.64 5.16
C LEU A 9 -21.38 -19.44 5.26
N LEU A 10 -21.59 -18.37 4.50
CA LEU A 10 -20.85 -17.14 4.69
C LEU A 10 -21.13 -16.53 6.07
N ALA A 11 -22.37 -16.51 6.52
CA ALA A 11 -22.74 -16.02 7.85
C ALA A 11 -22.14 -16.85 9.01
N LYS A 12 -21.77 -18.13 8.75
CA LYS A 12 -21.13 -19.00 9.74
C LYS A 12 -19.62 -19.10 9.57
N ASN A 13 -19.04 -18.40 8.61
CA ASN A 13 -17.61 -18.43 8.36
C ASN A 13 -16.85 -17.92 9.60
N GLN A 14 -15.95 -18.74 10.14
CA GLN A 14 -15.26 -18.49 11.40
C GLN A 14 -14.35 -17.25 11.32
N LEU A 15 -13.66 -17.02 10.19
CA LEU A 15 -12.84 -15.85 10.00
C LEU A 15 -13.69 -14.57 9.99
N LEU A 16 -14.84 -14.57 9.28
CA LEU A 16 -15.73 -13.40 9.24
C LEU A 16 -16.26 -13.09 10.64
N ALA A 17 -16.64 -14.08 11.41
CA ALA A 17 -17.06 -13.91 12.80
C ALA A 17 -15.93 -13.32 13.68
N GLN A 18 -14.69 -13.76 13.51
CA GLN A 18 -13.54 -13.18 14.22
C GLN A 18 -13.29 -11.73 13.82
N LEU A 19 -13.35 -11.40 12.53
CA LEU A 19 -13.19 -10.02 12.04
C LEU A 19 -14.30 -9.10 12.55
N GLU A 20 -15.54 -9.58 12.61
CA GLU A 20 -16.67 -8.82 13.15
C GLU A 20 -16.50 -8.48 14.63
N LEU A 21 -15.89 -9.36 15.41
CA LEU A 21 -15.62 -9.18 16.83
C LEU A 21 -14.28 -8.49 17.11
N ASN A 22 -13.44 -8.29 16.10
CA ASN A 22 -12.11 -7.70 16.30
C ASN A 22 -12.20 -6.28 16.85
N GLN A 23 -11.53 -6.05 17.99
CA GLN A 23 -11.61 -4.79 18.75
C GLN A 23 -11.15 -3.59 17.89
N GLN A 24 -10.04 -3.71 17.16
CA GLN A 24 -9.52 -2.61 16.36
C GLN A 24 -10.49 -2.23 15.22
N LEU A 25 -11.11 -3.22 14.55
CA LEU A 25 -12.12 -2.95 13.53
C LEU A 25 -13.39 -2.34 14.11
N CYS A 26 -13.86 -2.84 15.25
CA CYS A 26 -15.01 -2.30 15.94
C CYS A 26 -14.81 -0.84 16.36
N ASP A 27 -13.65 -0.52 16.93
CA ASP A 27 -13.33 0.83 17.37
C ASP A 27 -13.17 1.79 16.17
N TYR A 28 -12.51 1.36 15.11
CA TYR A 28 -12.41 2.13 13.87
C TYR A 28 -13.79 2.45 13.26
N ARG A 29 -14.68 1.46 13.18
CA ARG A 29 -16.05 1.67 12.67
C ARG A 29 -16.82 2.71 13.47
N LYS A 30 -16.71 2.67 14.81
CA LYS A 30 -17.36 3.64 15.70
C LYS A 30 -16.82 5.05 15.51
N GLU A 31 -15.50 5.19 15.38
CA GLU A 31 -14.83 6.48 15.21
C GLU A 31 -15.14 7.11 13.86
N GLN A 32 -15.09 6.34 12.78
CA GLN A 32 -15.27 6.85 11.41
C GLN A 32 -16.73 7.09 11.04
N LYS A 33 -17.69 6.47 11.75
CA LYS A 33 -19.13 6.53 11.43
C LYS A 33 -19.44 6.23 9.96
N LYS A 34 -18.60 5.41 9.31
CA LYS A 34 -18.73 5.02 7.91
C LYS A 34 -19.41 3.66 7.85
N GLU A 35 -20.41 3.57 7.00
CA GLU A 35 -21.16 2.35 6.73
C GLU A 35 -21.28 2.15 5.23
N TRP A 36 -21.35 0.90 4.79
CA TRP A 36 -21.53 0.51 3.40
C TRP A 36 -22.98 0.51 2.95
N ILE A 37 -23.89 1.04 3.75
CA ILE A 37 -25.34 1.03 3.47
C ILE A 37 -25.68 1.79 2.19
N GLU A 38 -24.96 2.86 1.89
CA GLU A 38 -25.15 3.66 0.67
C GLU A 38 -24.72 2.91 -0.59
N GLU A 39 -23.90 1.87 -0.45
CA GLU A 39 -23.33 1.07 -1.53
C GLU A 39 -24.02 -0.29 -1.71
N GLU A 40 -25.30 -0.38 -1.33
CA GLU A 40 -26.07 -1.63 -1.32
C GLU A 40 -26.06 -2.35 -2.69
N ALA A 41 -26.12 -1.60 -3.79
CA ALA A 41 -26.13 -2.16 -5.14
C ALA A 41 -24.80 -2.88 -5.46
N LEU A 42 -23.68 -2.27 -5.13
CA LEU A 42 -22.34 -2.87 -5.30
C LEU A 42 -22.19 -4.10 -4.40
N LEU A 43 -22.60 -4.01 -3.14
CA LEU A 43 -22.51 -5.13 -2.21
C LEU A 43 -23.36 -6.33 -2.67
N LYS A 44 -24.54 -6.11 -3.18
CA LYS A 44 -25.38 -7.18 -3.75
C LYS A 44 -24.73 -7.81 -4.97
N LYS A 45 -24.15 -7.01 -5.86
CA LYS A 45 -23.44 -7.50 -7.04
C LYS A 45 -22.24 -8.37 -6.63
N LEU A 46 -21.41 -7.91 -5.69
CA LEU A 46 -20.28 -8.65 -5.16
C LEU A 46 -20.72 -9.95 -4.49
N TYR A 47 -21.76 -9.91 -3.67
CA TYR A 47 -22.30 -11.08 -3.01
C TYR A 47 -22.75 -12.14 -4.03
N THR A 48 -23.51 -11.75 -5.06
CA THR A 48 -23.92 -12.65 -6.14
C THR A 48 -22.70 -13.24 -6.86
N THR A 49 -21.72 -12.40 -7.22
CA THR A 49 -20.48 -12.84 -7.85
C THR A 49 -19.73 -13.86 -6.97
N PHE A 50 -19.66 -13.64 -5.65
CA PHE A 50 -19.01 -14.56 -4.73
C PHE A 50 -19.73 -15.90 -4.66
N THR A 51 -21.03 -15.89 -4.47
CA THR A 51 -21.82 -17.11 -4.30
C THR A 51 -21.91 -17.94 -5.58
N GLU A 52 -21.88 -17.33 -6.76
CA GLU A 52 -21.88 -18.03 -8.05
C GLU A 52 -20.47 -18.45 -8.52
N SER A 53 -19.41 -17.97 -7.86
CA SER A 53 -18.04 -18.27 -8.27
C SER A 53 -17.64 -19.73 -8.08
N ASP A 54 -16.77 -20.23 -8.97
CA ASP A 54 -16.16 -21.57 -8.85
C ASP A 54 -15.42 -21.73 -7.51
N ILE A 55 -14.84 -20.64 -6.99
CA ILE A 55 -14.13 -20.63 -5.70
C ILE A 55 -15.10 -21.01 -4.57
N PHE A 56 -16.28 -20.40 -4.57
CA PHE A 56 -17.28 -20.64 -3.54
C PHE A 56 -18.01 -21.96 -3.76
N GLN A 57 -18.33 -22.30 -5.01
CA GLN A 57 -18.93 -23.60 -5.34
C GLN A 57 -18.03 -24.76 -4.91
N LEU A 58 -16.71 -24.65 -5.13
CA LEU A 58 -15.75 -25.66 -4.63
C LEU A 58 -15.68 -25.70 -3.10
N TYR A 59 -15.81 -24.55 -2.43
CA TYR A 59 -15.89 -24.54 -0.96
C TYR A 59 -17.15 -25.25 -0.45
N LEU A 60 -18.30 -25.13 -1.13
CA LEU A 60 -19.54 -25.83 -0.76
C LEU A 60 -19.47 -27.36 -0.87
N THR A 61 -18.56 -27.89 -1.70
CA THR A 61 -18.37 -29.35 -1.85
C THR A 61 -17.53 -30.00 -0.75
N LYS A 62 -16.96 -29.20 0.16
CA LYS A 62 -16.15 -29.72 1.25
C LYS A 62 -17.00 -30.43 2.28
N GLU A 63 -16.51 -31.58 2.74
CA GLU A 63 -17.16 -32.35 3.81
C GLU A 63 -16.88 -31.76 5.19
N ASP A 64 -15.74 -31.06 5.34
CA ASP A 64 -15.30 -30.40 6.56
C ASP A 64 -15.05 -28.91 6.32
N PHE A 65 -15.73 -28.07 7.10
CA PHE A 65 -15.57 -26.61 7.11
C PHE A 65 -14.59 -26.21 8.23
N SER A 66 -13.35 -26.64 8.08
CA SER A 66 -12.27 -26.24 8.99
C SER A 66 -12.01 -24.75 8.92
N TYR A 67 -11.44 -24.19 9.98
CA TYR A 67 -11.01 -22.78 9.99
C TYR A 67 -10.12 -22.42 8.80
N GLU A 68 -9.19 -23.31 8.42
CA GLU A 68 -8.32 -23.11 7.25
C GLU A 68 -9.12 -23.01 5.95
N ALA A 69 -10.17 -23.83 5.79
CA ALA A 69 -11.05 -23.77 4.63
C ALA A 69 -11.82 -22.44 4.58
N ASP A 70 -12.32 -21.99 5.73
CA ASP A 70 -13.03 -20.72 5.91
C ASP A 70 -12.13 -19.53 5.56
N ARG A 71 -10.90 -19.53 6.09
CA ARG A 71 -9.91 -18.49 5.82
C ARG A 71 -9.50 -18.45 4.35
N GLU A 72 -9.24 -19.58 3.74
CA GLU A 72 -8.80 -19.65 2.36
C GLU A 72 -9.88 -19.25 1.36
N VAL A 73 -11.16 -19.56 1.59
CA VAL A 73 -12.23 -19.11 0.70
C VAL A 73 -12.35 -17.60 0.73
N ILE A 74 -12.35 -16.97 1.90
CA ILE A 74 -12.42 -15.51 2.03
C ILE A 74 -11.20 -14.84 1.38
N ARG A 75 -9.99 -15.36 1.64
CA ARG A 75 -8.77 -14.84 1.03
C ARG A 75 -8.80 -14.90 -0.51
N LYS A 76 -9.27 -16.03 -1.07
CA LYS A 76 -9.38 -16.19 -2.53
C LYS A 76 -10.44 -15.30 -3.13
N LEU A 77 -11.62 -15.20 -2.51
CA LEU A 77 -12.70 -14.32 -2.96
C LEU A 77 -12.24 -12.85 -2.97
N TYR A 78 -11.62 -12.40 -1.88
CA TYR A 78 -11.06 -11.06 -1.80
C TYR A 78 -10.04 -10.80 -2.93
N LYS A 79 -9.05 -11.68 -3.05
CA LYS A 79 -7.99 -11.52 -4.06
C LYS A 79 -8.52 -11.51 -5.49
N THR A 80 -9.54 -12.34 -5.79
CA THR A 80 -10.02 -12.52 -7.17
C THR A 80 -11.04 -11.47 -7.56
N TYR A 81 -11.92 -11.08 -6.63
CA TYR A 81 -13.11 -10.28 -6.95
C TYR A 81 -13.15 -8.89 -6.30
N ILE A 82 -12.23 -8.57 -5.38
CA ILE A 82 -12.10 -7.23 -4.80
C ILE A 82 -10.85 -6.53 -5.33
N CYS A 83 -9.67 -7.19 -5.27
CA CYS A 83 -8.41 -6.54 -5.67
C CYS A 83 -8.38 -6.04 -7.13
N ASN A 84 -9.16 -6.65 -8.03
CA ASN A 84 -9.21 -6.27 -9.45
C ASN A 84 -10.65 -5.99 -9.89
N ASN A 85 -11.40 -5.23 -9.10
CA ASN A 85 -12.80 -4.93 -9.38
C ASN A 85 -12.95 -3.46 -9.79
N GLU A 86 -13.20 -3.22 -11.09
CA GLU A 86 -13.31 -1.87 -11.64
C GLU A 86 -14.43 -1.03 -11.00
N ASP A 87 -15.58 -1.64 -10.64
CA ASP A 87 -16.65 -0.93 -9.97
C ASP A 87 -16.24 -0.50 -8.55
N PHE A 88 -15.50 -1.39 -7.85
CA PHE A 88 -14.97 -1.11 -6.52
C PHE A 88 -13.88 -0.04 -6.56
N ASP A 89 -12.99 -0.12 -7.56
CA ASP A 89 -11.92 0.85 -7.77
C ASP A 89 -12.50 2.23 -8.07
N SER A 90 -13.50 2.31 -8.96
CA SER A 90 -14.19 3.57 -9.28
C SER A 90 -14.89 4.17 -8.05
N LEU A 91 -15.54 3.35 -7.23
CA LEU A 91 -16.14 3.81 -5.97
C LEU A 91 -15.11 4.39 -5.01
N LEU A 92 -13.97 3.72 -4.85
CA LEU A 92 -12.90 4.20 -3.98
C LEU A 92 -12.32 5.53 -4.50
N GLU A 93 -12.11 5.66 -5.81
CA GLU A 93 -11.65 6.88 -6.46
C GLU A 93 -12.63 8.05 -6.25
N ASP A 94 -13.93 7.82 -6.35
CA ASP A 94 -14.97 8.81 -6.07
C ASP A 94 -14.91 9.31 -4.61
N HIS A 95 -14.52 8.45 -3.68
CA HIS A 95 -14.31 8.83 -2.28
C HIS A 95 -13.00 9.59 -2.07
N SER A 96 -11.93 9.20 -2.74
CA SER A 96 -10.62 9.86 -2.62
C SER A 96 -9.67 9.41 -3.72
N LEU A 97 -9.04 10.38 -4.41
CA LEU A 97 -8.00 10.13 -5.43
C LEU A 97 -6.75 9.40 -4.88
N TYR A 98 -6.52 9.40 -3.58
CA TYR A 98 -5.41 8.66 -2.97
C TYR A 98 -5.53 7.15 -3.17
N TRP A 99 -6.74 6.62 -3.37
CA TRP A 99 -6.95 5.20 -3.63
C TRP A 99 -6.31 4.71 -4.94
N ASN A 100 -6.07 5.60 -5.91
CA ASN A 100 -5.38 5.23 -7.15
C ASN A 100 -3.94 4.74 -6.91
N ASP A 101 -3.29 5.24 -5.87
CA ASP A 101 -1.92 4.87 -5.51
C ASP A 101 -1.87 3.87 -4.35
N ASP A 102 -2.80 3.99 -3.38
CA ASP A 102 -2.72 3.26 -2.12
C ASP A 102 -3.42 1.90 -2.16
N LYS A 103 -4.38 1.68 -3.08
CA LYS A 103 -5.21 0.48 -3.10
C LYS A 103 -4.42 -0.82 -3.14
N ASP A 104 -3.45 -0.95 -4.02
CA ASP A 104 -2.64 -2.18 -4.15
C ASP A 104 -1.89 -2.51 -2.86
N ILE A 105 -1.40 -1.47 -2.17
CA ILE A 105 -0.72 -1.61 -0.88
C ILE A 105 -1.72 -2.08 0.17
N VAL A 106 -2.89 -1.43 0.26
CA VAL A 106 -3.95 -1.79 1.20
C VAL A 106 -4.44 -3.21 0.95
N ASP A 107 -4.70 -3.61 -0.30
CA ASP A 107 -5.10 -4.96 -0.66
C ASP A 107 -4.07 -6.00 -0.22
N SER A 108 -2.76 -5.70 -0.39
CA SER A 108 -1.69 -6.57 0.11
C SER A 108 -1.72 -6.72 1.63
N PHE A 109 -2.04 -5.64 2.35
CA PHE A 109 -2.16 -5.64 3.82
C PHE A 109 -3.38 -6.42 4.28
N VAL A 110 -4.52 -6.28 3.61
CA VAL A 110 -5.73 -7.08 3.90
C VAL A 110 -5.44 -8.56 3.73
N ILE A 111 -4.83 -8.97 2.61
CA ILE A 111 -4.48 -10.38 2.35
C ILE A 111 -3.50 -10.92 3.40
N LYS A 112 -2.51 -10.13 3.80
CA LYS A 112 -1.55 -10.50 4.86
C LYS A 112 -2.23 -10.58 6.23
N THR A 113 -3.17 -9.69 6.52
CA THR A 113 -3.97 -9.71 7.76
C THR A 113 -4.80 -10.97 7.83
N ILE A 114 -5.54 -11.32 6.76
CA ILE A 114 -6.31 -12.57 6.69
C ILE A 114 -5.42 -13.79 6.99
N LYS A 115 -4.20 -13.84 6.45
CA LYS A 115 -3.26 -14.94 6.69
C LYS A 115 -2.73 -15.03 8.13
N ARG A 116 -2.76 -13.93 8.89
CA ARG A 116 -2.30 -13.90 10.30
C ARG A 116 -3.33 -14.48 11.26
N PHE A 117 -4.60 -14.44 10.90
CA PHE A 117 -5.66 -15.03 11.71
C PHE A 117 -5.58 -16.54 11.65
N ASN A 118 -5.85 -17.18 12.79
CA ASN A 118 -5.94 -18.61 12.97
C ASN A 118 -7.11 -18.95 13.90
N GLU A 119 -7.39 -20.23 14.10
CA GLU A 119 -8.52 -20.70 14.90
C GLU A 119 -8.51 -20.16 16.35
N ASP A 120 -7.32 -19.97 16.93
CA ASP A 120 -7.12 -19.47 18.28
C ASP A 120 -7.14 -17.92 18.39
N SER A 121 -7.29 -17.21 17.26
CA SER A 121 -7.31 -15.75 17.25
C SER A 121 -8.57 -15.23 17.91
N ASP A 122 -8.40 -14.37 18.91
CA ASP A 122 -9.48 -13.74 19.65
C ASP A 122 -9.77 -12.28 19.15
N ALA A 123 -10.69 -11.61 19.84
CA ALA A 123 -11.08 -10.23 19.52
C ALA A 123 -9.91 -9.21 19.61
N THR A 124 -8.83 -9.54 20.31
CA THR A 124 -7.65 -8.68 20.48
C THR A 124 -6.55 -8.97 19.48
N GLN A 125 -6.73 -9.95 18.56
CA GLN A 125 -5.77 -10.25 17.49
C GLN A 125 -5.40 -8.98 16.74
N PRO A 126 -4.12 -8.55 16.74
CA PRO A 126 -3.73 -7.32 16.09
C PRO A 126 -3.80 -7.45 14.56
N LEU A 127 -4.34 -6.43 13.93
CA LEU A 127 -4.28 -6.25 12.48
C LEU A 127 -2.83 -5.95 12.05
N LEU A 128 -2.56 -6.01 10.76
CA LEU A 128 -1.25 -5.62 10.26
C LEU A 128 -1.03 -4.12 10.53
N PRO A 129 0.02 -3.73 11.25
CA PRO A 129 0.26 -2.33 11.56
C PRO A 129 0.68 -1.55 10.31
N GLN A 130 0.37 -0.26 10.27
CA GLN A 130 0.76 0.64 9.18
C GLN A 130 2.29 0.73 9.04
N TYR A 131 3.01 0.74 10.15
CA TYR A 131 4.47 0.75 10.21
C TYR A 131 4.96 -0.52 10.90
N ALA A 132 6.07 -1.07 10.45
CA ALA A 132 6.68 -2.25 11.07
C ALA A 132 7.28 -1.91 12.45
N ALA A 133 7.78 -0.68 12.62
CA ALA A 133 8.32 -0.14 13.85
C ALA A 133 8.03 1.36 13.98
N GLU A 134 8.12 1.91 15.19
CA GLU A 134 7.92 3.36 15.42
C GLU A 134 9.02 4.20 14.73
N GLU A 135 10.23 3.65 14.61
CA GLU A 135 11.34 4.26 13.88
C GLU A 135 10.98 4.53 12.40
N ASP A 136 10.16 3.68 11.78
CA ASP A 136 9.71 3.89 10.38
C ASP A 136 8.79 5.10 10.28
N ARG A 137 7.93 5.31 11.28
CA ARG A 137 7.06 6.48 11.37
C ARG A 137 7.86 7.76 11.60
N GLU A 138 8.85 7.71 12.48
CA GLU A 138 9.75 8.84 12.74
C GLU A 138 10.57 9.17 11.49
N PHE A 139 11.09 8.15 10.81
CA PHE A 139 11.80 8.29 9.54
C PHE A 139 10.94 9.00 8.50
N ALA A 140 9.73 8.51 8.25
CA ALA A 140 8.81 9.10 7.27
C ALA A 140 8.50 10.56 7.58
N SER A 141 8.19 10.87 8.84
CA SER A 141 7.88 12.22 9.30
C SER A 141 9.08 13.17 9.15
N LYS A 142 10.27 12.70 9.51
CA LYS A 142 11.52 13.49 9.41
C LYS A 142 11.92 13.69 7.96
N LEU A 143 11.79 12.68 7.12
CA LEU A 143 12.06 12.77 5.68
C LEU A 143 11.16 13.78 5.01
N PHE A 144 9.84 13.71 5.26
CA PHE A 144 8.88 14.64 4.71
C PHE A 144 9.20 16.11 5.08
N ARG A 145 9.42 16.37 6.37
CA ARG A 145 9.78 17.72 6.85
C ARG A 145 11.08 18.21 6.23
N SER A 146 12.11 17.38 6.23
CA SER A 146 13.40 17.73 5.65
C SER A 146 13.32 18.04 4.15
N THR A 147 12.48 17.30 3.41
CA THR A 147 12.22 17.57 1.99
C THR A 147 11.62 18.96 1.77
N LEU A 148 10.66 19.36 2.61
CA LEU A 148 10.03 20.67 2.52
C LEU A 148 10.99 21.78 2.94
N GLU A 149 11.65 21.65 4.08
CA GLU A 149 12.57 22.66 4.65
C GLU A 149 13.77 22.93 3.73
N ARG A 150 14.30 21.89 3.08
CA ARG A 150 15.45 21.96 2.18
C ARG A 150 15.08 22.12 0.71
N SER A 151 13.81 22.29 0.41
CA SER A 151 13.30 22.34 -0.97
C SER A 151 14.06 23.32 -1.87
N ALA A 152 14.32 24.53 -1.40
CA ALA A 152 15.04 25.56 -2.16
C ALA A 152 16.50 25.13 -2.44
N GLU A 153 17.23 24.67 -1.42
CA GLU A 153 18.60 24.18 -1.53
C GLU A 153 18.71 23.02 -2.53
N ILE A 154 17.79 22.05 -2.40
CA ILE A 154 17.81 20.85 -3.24
C ILE A 154 17.45 21.20 -4.70
N ARG A 155 16.48 22.08 -4.91
CA ARG A 155 16.14 22.52 -6.27
C ARG A 155 17.32 23.26 -6.94
N GLU A 156 18.06 24.05 -6.21
CA GLU A 156 19.27 24.70 -6.71
C GLU A 156 20.35 23.66 -7.06
N LEU A 157 20.56 22.64 -6.22
CA LEU A 157 21.46 21.53 -6.52
C LEU A 157 21.06 20.79 -7.81
N LEU A 158 19.78 20.50 -7.99
CA LEU A 158 19.26 19.88 -9.20
C LEU A 158 19.50 20.75 -10.43
N GLN A 159 19.11 22.01 -10.38
CA GLN A 159 19.27 22.97 -11.50
C GLN A 159 20.73 23.11 -11.92
N ASN A 160 21.65 23.25 -10.97
CA ASN A 160 23.07 23.44 -11.23
C ASN A 160 23.77 22.17 -11.79
N ASN A 161 23.08 21.01 -11.74
CA ASN A 161 23.63 19.74 -12.23
C ASN A 161 22.90 19.19 -13.47
N CYS A 162 21.80 19.78 -13.89
CA CYS A 162 21.10 19.45 -15.14
C CYS A 162 21.86 20.02 -16.35
N LYS A 163 22.92 19.36 -16.80
CA LYS A 163 23.79 19.86 -17.87
C LYS A 163 23.20 19.78 -19.28
N ASN A 164 22.32 18.82 -19.54
CA ASN A 164 21.86 18.48 -20.88
C ASN A 164 20.38 18.80 -21.15
N TRP A 165 19.64 19.28 -20.15
CA TRP A 165 18.23 19.60 -20.24
C TRP A 165 17.92 20.85 -19.41
N GLU A 166 17.06 21.70 -19.91
CA GLU A 166 16.48 22.74 -19.05
C GLU A 166 15.67 22.07 -17.93
N PHE A 167 15.94 22.45 -16.70
CA PHE A 167 15.25 21.93 -15.51
C PHE A 167 13.72 21.98 -15.63
N SER A 168 13.21 23.02 -16.29
CA SER A 168 11.78 23.21 -16.58
C SER A 168 11.15 22.13 -17.47
N ARG A 169 11.96 21.33 -18.15
CA ARG A 169 11.51 20.25 -19.06
C ARG A 169 11.54 18.87 -18.43
N LEU A 170 12.00 18.77 -17.19
CA LEU A 170 11.98 17.48 -16.45
C LEU A 170 10.54 17.09 -16.11
N ALA A 171 10.28 15.80 -16.11
CA ALA A 171 9.02 15.29 -15.62
C ALA A 171 8.82 15.70 -14.15
N PHE A 172 7.63 16.15 -13.81
CA PHE A 172 7.33 16.66 -12.47
C PHE A 172 7.64 15.62 -11.38
N MET A 173 7.27 14.35 -11.63
CA MET A 173 7.56 13.24 -10.71
C MET A 173 9.05 12.98 -10.55
N ASP A 174 9.86 13.08 -11.62
CA ASP A 174 11.31 12.94 -11.52
C ASP A 174 11.91 13.97 -10.55
N VAL A 175 11.42 15.23 -10.64
CA VAL A 175 11.88 16.28 -9.74
C VAL A 175 11.51 16.00 -8.29
N ILE A 176 10.27 15.54 -8.02
CA ILE A 176 9.84 15.19 -6.66
C ILE A 176 10.67 14.04 -6.11
N ILE A 177 10.83 12.96 -6.87
CA ILE A 177 11.58 11.78 -6.47
C ILE A 177 13.03 12.16 -6.13
N MET A 178 13.67 12.96 -6.98
CA MET A 178 15.04 13.42 -6.72
C MET A 178 15.13 14.37 -5.52
N GLN A 179 14.11 15.18 -5.27
CA GLN A 179 14.05 16.03 -4.09
C GLN A 179 14.00 15.20 -2.81
N ILE A 180 13.17 14.19 -2.77
CA ILE A 180 13.05 13.29 -1.61
C ILE A 180 14.36 12.51 -1.43
N ALA A 181 14.93 11.96 -2.51
CA ALA A 181 16.20 11.24 -2.47
C ALA A 181 17.35 12.08 -1.90
N LEU A 182 17.50 13.31 -2.36
CA LEU A 182 18.54 14.21 -1.87
C LEU A 182 18.29 14.65 -0.42
N ALA A 183 17.01 14.87 -0.04
CA ALA A 183 16.65 15.14 1.34
C ALA A 183 17.06 13.99 2.28
N GLU A 184 16.80 12.73 1.87
CA GLU A 184 17.23 11.56 2.61
C GLU A 184 18.76 11.48 2.71
N ILE A 185 19.46 11.60 1.57
CA ILE A 185 20.90 11.50 1.51
C ILE A 185 21.57 12.54 2.42
N LEU A 186 21.03 13.73 2.50
CA LEU A 186 21.55 14.84 3.30
C LEU A 186 21.17 14.78 4.79
N THR A 187 20.06 14.09 5.12
CA THR A 187 19.49 14.10 6.47
C THR A 187 19.82 12.83 7.26
N PHE A 188 20.00 11.69 6.57
CA PHE A 188 20.20 10.39 7.21
C PHE A 188 21.57 9.79 6.85
N PRO A 189 22.62 10.16 7.56
CA PRO A 189 23.98 9.69 7.25
C PRO A 189 24.19 8.19 7.46
N SER A 190 23.31 7.55 8.24
CA SER A 190 23.35 6.09 8.50
C SER A 190 22.84 5.25 7.34
N ILE A 191 22.04 5.82 6.42
CA ILE A 191 21.52 5.09 5.27
C ILE A 191 22.59 5.07 4.17
N PRO A 192 23.05 3.87 3.72
CA PRO A 192 24.02 3.78 2.65
C PRO A 192 23.51 4.34 1.32
N LEU A 193 24.36 5.00 0.55
CA LEU A 193 23.98 5.62 -0.73
C LEU A 193 23.37 4.65 -1.75
N ASN A 194 23.90 3.42 -1.81
CA ASN A 194 23.38 2.40 -2.70
C ASN A 194 21.95 1.96 -2.34
N VAL A 195 21.60 2.00 -1.06
CA VAL A 195 20.23 1.75 -0.60
C VAL A 195 19.33 2.88 -1.09
N SER A 196 19.65 4.13 -0.74
CA SER A 196 18.88 5.29 -1.21
C SER A 196 18.71 5.28 -2.74
N PHE A 197 19.76 5.04 -3.50
CA PHE A 197 19.67 5.03 -4.96
C PHE A 197 18.71 3.94 -5.47
N ASN A 198 18.81 2.73 -4.97
CA ASN A 198 17.95 1.63 -5.39
C ASN A 198 16.48 1.91 -5.10
N GLU A 199 16.16 2.37 -3.88
CA GLU A 199 14.79 2.68 -3.49
C GLU A 199 14.16 3.77 -4.38
N TYR A 200 14.87 4.89 -4.61
CA TYR A 200 14.32 5.95 -5.44
C TYR A 200 14.29 5.64 -6.93
N ILE A 201 15.15 4.75 -7.44
CA ILE A 201 15.06 4.21 -8.79
C ILE A 201 13.83 3.30 -8.94
N ASP A 202 13.55 2.47 -7.93
CA ASP A 202 12.38 1.60 -7.95
C ASP A 202 11.08 2.40 -7.83
N ILE A 203 11.03 3.44 -7.00
CA ILE A 203 9.93 4.40 -6.96
C ILE A 203 9.74 5.06 -8.35
N ALA A 204 10.83 5.48 -9.01
CA ALA A 204 10.74 6.11 -10.32
C ALA A 204 10.18 5.18 -11.41
N LYS A 205 10.44 3.87 -11.33
CA LYS A 205 9.87 2.88 -12.27
C LYS A 205 8.35 2.76 -12.14
N VAL A 206 7.81 2.99 -10.94
CA VAL A 206 6.38 2.90 -10.66
C VAL A 206 5.67 4.22 -10.99
N TYR A 207 6.22 5.34 -10.52
CA TYR A 207 5.54 6.63 -10.52
C TYR A 207 5.97 7.60 -11.62
N SER A 208 6.92 7.21 -12.49
CA SER A 208 7.40 8.10 -13.55
C SER A 208 7.53 7.38 -14.89
N THR A 209 8.34 7.94 -15.81
CA THR A 209 8.48 7.38 -17.16
C THR A 209 9.44 6.19 -17.20
N PRO A 210 9.34 5.28 -18.20
CA PRO A 210 10.25 4.15 -18.32
C PRO A 210 11.74 4.52 -18.39
N LYS A 211 12.08 5.76 -18.73
CA LYS A 211 13.46 6.25 -18.82
C LYS A 211 13.92 6.99 -17.56
N SER A 212 13.02 7.31 -16.67
CA SER A 212 13.28 8.14 -15.47
C SER A 212 14.28 7.50 -14.53
N GLY A 213 14.20 6.18 -14.29
CA GLY A 213 15.13 5.49 -13.39
C GLY A 213 16.60 5.67 -13.78
N ALA A 214 16.93 5.52 -15.07
CA ALA A 214 18.30 5.71 -15.56
C ALA A 214 18.76 7.17 -15.46
N TYR A 215 17.85 8.12 -15.76
CA TYR A 215 18.15 9.55 -15.68
C TYR A 215 18.39 10.00 -14.22
N ILE A 216 17.49 9.63 -13.31
CA ILE A 216 17.58 9.92 -11.87
C ILE A 216 18.87 9.36 -11.30
N ASN A 217 19.18 8.09 -11.59
CA ASN A 217 20.43 7.48 -11.14
C ASN A 217 21.66 8.27 -11.56
N GLY A 218 21.76 8.65 -12.85
CA GLY A 218 22.89 9.41 -13.36
C GLY A 218 23.03 10.80 -12.76
N LEU A 219 21.90 11.50 -12.52
CA LEU A 219 21.92 12.84 -11.93
C LEU A 219 22.25 12.80 -10.44
N LEU A 220 21.65 11.90 -9.68
CA LEU A 220 21.94 11.71 -8.25
C LEU A 220 23.42 11.33 -8.03
N ASP A 221 23.95 10.39 -8.82
CA ASP A 221 25.37 10.01 -8.74
C ASP A 221 26.32 11.19 -8.97
N ASN A 222 26.01 12.04 -9.97
CA ASN A 222 26.81 13.23 -10.23
C ASN A 222 26.75 14.24 -9.08
N ILE A 223 25.55 14.48 -8.53
CA ILE A 223 25.37 15.39 -7.39
C ILE A 223 26.09 14.87 -6.15
N VAL A 224 25.92 13.61 -5.82
CA VAL A 224 26.54 12.96 -4.67
C VAL A 224 28.08 13.01 -4.76
N LYS A 225 28.66 12.74 -5.94
CA LYS A 225 30.12 12.87 -6.16
C LYS A 225 30.64 14.30 -5.89
N LYS A 226 29.85 15.32 -6.22
CA LYS A 226 30.21 16.71 -5.89
C LYS A 226 30.10 16.99 -4.40
N LEU A 227 28.97 16.58 -3.78
CA LEU A 227 28.77 16.77 -2.34
C LEU A 227 29.87 16.09 -1.50
N LYS A 228 30.35 14.91 -1.94
CA LYS A 228 31.52 14.25 -1.32
C LYS A 228 32.79 15.09 -1.46
N LYS A 229 33.08 15.62 -2.66
CA LYS A 229 34.26 16.47 -2.88
C LYS A 229 34.21 17.77 -2.06
N GLU A 230 33.02 18.27 -1.80
CA GLU A 230 32.79 19.47 -0.97
C GLU A 230 32.68 19.17 0.52
N ASN A 231 32.89 17.90 0.95
CA ASN A 231 32.74 17.42 2.32
C ASN A 231 31.37 17.70 2.94
N LYS A 232 30.32 17.82 2.12
CA LYS A 232 28.93 18.03 2.58
C LYS A 232 28.24 16.75 3.01
N ILE A 233 28.72 15.61 2.55
CA ILE A 233 28.29 14.28 2.97
C ILE A 233 29.51 13.38 3.24
N LEU A 234 29.39 12.51 4.26
CA LEU A 234 30.49 11.65 4.72
C LEU A 234 30.29 10.17 4.34
N LYS A 235 29.18 9.83 3.71
CA LYS A 235 28.79 8.44 3.35
C LYS A 235 29.12 8.06 1.92
#